data_a595beef7c361a77a98cea8894be5aee
#
_entry.id   a595beef7c361a77a98cea8894be5aee
#
_cell.length_a   1.000
_cell.length_b   1.000
_cell.length_c   1.000
_cell.angle_alpha   90.00
_cell.angle_beta   90.00
_cell.angle_gamma   90.00
#
_symmetry.space_group_name_H-M   'P 1'
#
loop_
_entity.id
_entity.type
_entity.pdbx_description
1 polymer ?
#
loop_
_entity_poly.entity_id
_entity_poly.type
_entity_poly.pdbx_seq_one_letter_code
_entity_poly.pdbx_strand_id
1 'polypeptide(L)'
;MAHSRDLKRLVRELLADNGWAARLPELDALPARRLIGPLFSLLLDPDEIVRWRAVAAFGRTVARMAESPPSERGPGEGLEAARVVLRQCLWRLNEESGGVGWGVPEALGETLFRHRRLAMEFHRVLASYVREPECGEGNCLDHVPLRRGVYWALGRLAQAHPDLLENEVPTLLAGLQEADGACRGLTAWTLGILGATAAATAAPALAALLADSAGVALYRDGALEQTTVGTLAAEALQRLAGSPGR
;
A
#
# COMPACT_ATOMS: atom_id res chain seq x y z
N MET A 1 14.46 -18.88 -24.09
CA MET A 1 14.17 -18.02 -22.91
C MET A 1 13.38 -16.81 -23.42
N ALA A 2 12.14 -16.59 -22.95
CA ALA A 2 11.38 -15.41 -23.30
C ALA A 2 12.17 -14.17 -22.86
N HIS A 3 12.37 -13.21 -23.77
CA HIS A 3 13.05 -11.96 -23.44
C HIS A 3 12.24 -11.21 -22.39
N SER A 4 12.88 -10.40 -21.53
CA SER A 4 12.23 -9.62 -20.47
C SER A 4 11.03 -8.78 -21.00
N ARG A 5 11.12 -8.33 -22.24
CA ARG A 5 10.03 -7.59 -22.93
C ARG A 5 8.79 -8.47 -23.19
N ASP A 6 8.99 -9.72 -23.58
CA ASP A 6 7.87 -10.66 -23.84
C ASP A 6 7.16 -11.02 -22.54
N LEU A 7 7.93 -11.19 -21.44
CA LEU A 7 7.35 -11.43 -20.12
C LEU A 7 6.56 -10.22 -19.63
N LYS A 8 7.08 -8.99 -19.80
CA LYS A 8 6.33 -7.77 -19.44
C LYS A 8 5.03 -7.67 -20.24
N ARG A 9 5.05 -7.96 -21.54
CA ARG A 9 3.85 -7.95 -22.38
C ARG A 9 2.83 -8.97 -21.90
N LEU A 10 3.25 -10.21 -21.66
CA LEU A 10 2.39 -11.28 -21.16
C LEU A 10 1.72 -10.88 -19.81
N VAL A 11 2.51 -10.37 -18.86
CA VAL A 11 1.99 -9.93 -17.56
C VAL A 11 1.01 -8.77 -17.75
N ARG A 12 1.31 -7.81 -18.62
CA ARG A 12 0.40 -6.68 -18.92
C ARG A 12 -0.93 -7.16 -19.51
N GLU A 13 -0.89 -8.05 -20.48
CA GLU A 13 -2.08 -8.64 -21.13
C GLU A 13 -2.96 -9.36 -20.10
N LEU A 14 -2.35 -10.12 -19.18
CA LEU A 14 -3.07 -10.78 -18.10
C LEU A 14 -3.71 -9.77 -17.15
N LEU A 15 -2.99 -8.73 -16.75
CA LEU A 15 -3.51 -7.70 -15.83
C LEU A 15 -4.55 -6.79 -16.48
N ALA A 16 -4.54 -6.62 -17.82
CA ALA A 16 -5.55 -5.86 -18.56
C ALA A 16 -6.87 -6.64 -18.74
N ASP A 17 -6.84 -7.95 -18.62
CA ASP A 17 -8.01 -8.82 -18.78
C ASP A 17 -9.07 -8.57 -17.71
N ASN A 18 -10.36 -8.56 -18.07
CA ASN A 18 -11.44 -8.39 -17.09
C ASN A 18 -11.52 -9.54 -16.08
N GLY A 19 -11.12 -10.74 -16.46
CA GLY A 19 -11.01 -11.91 -15.60
C GLY A 19 -9.66 -12.07 -14.90
N TRP A 20 -8.83 -11.03 -14.83
CA TRP A 20 -7.46 -11.06 -14.32
C TRP A 20 -7.29 -11.76 -12.98
N ALA A 21 -8.25 -11.59 -12.07
CA ALA A 21 -8.18 -12.20 -10.74
C ALA A 21 -8.22 -13.74 -10.78
N ALA A 22 -9.03 -14.31 -11.68
CA ALA A 22 -9.09 -15.75 -11.92
C ALA A 22 -7.82 -16.27 -12.63
N ARG A 23 -7.10 -15.39 -13.31
CA ARG A 23 -5.86 -15.71 -14.03
C ARG A 23 -4.58 -15.52 -13.19
N LEU A 24 -4.66 -15.00 -11.98
CA LEU A 24 -3.50 -14.88 -11.08
C LEU A 24 -2.69 -16.18 -10.91
N PRO A 25 -3.29 -17.39 -10.88
CA PRO A 25 -2.52 -18.63 -10.86
C PRO A 25 -1.56 -18.80 -12.05
N GLU A 26 -1.84 -18.18 -13.21
CA GLU A 26 -0.91 -18.19 -14.36
C GLU A 26 0.40 -17.44 -14.03
N LEU A 27 0.29 -16.34 -13.26
CA LEU A 27 1.48 -15.62 -12.75
C LEU A 27 2.21 -16.44 -11.67
N ASP A 28 1.46 -17.17 -10.84
CA ASP A 28 2.06 -17.99 -9.80
C ASP A 28 2.87 -19.16 -10.34
N ALA A 29 2.54 -19.65 -11.53
CA ALA A 29 3.31 -20.69 -12.23
C ALA A 29 4.68 -20.19 -12.74
N LEU A 30 4.88 -18.85 -12.79
CA LEU A 30 6.14 -18.26 -13.22
C LEU A 30 7.09 -18.05 -12.02
N PRO A 31 8.42 -18.16 -12.23
CA PRO A 31 9.39 -17.87 -11.18
C PRO A 31 9.25 -16.42 -10.66
N ALA A 32 8.97 -16.27 -9.36
CA ALA A 32 8.68 -14.98 -8.74
C ALA A 32 9.77 -13.93 -9.03
N ARG A 33 11.05 -14.30 -8.93
CA ARG A 33 12.19 -13.41 -9.21
C ARG A 33 12.16 -12.80 -10.62
N ARG A 34 11.62 -13.52 -11.61
CA ARG A 34 11.51 -13.03 -12.98
C ARG A 34 10.38 -12.02 -13.19
N LEU A 35 9.37 -12.04 -12.31
CA LEU A 35 8.22 -11.14 -12.37
C LEU A 35 8.52 -9.76 -11.78
N ILE A 36 9.48 -9.63 -10.88
CA ILE A 36 9.74 -8.37 -10.15
C ILE A 36 10.04 -7.21 -11.11
N GLY A 37 10.93 -7.38 -12.07
CA GLY A 37 11.25 -6.32 -13.05
C GLY A 37 10.06 -5.90 -13.92
N PRO A 38 9.35 -6.83 -14.59
CA PRO A 38 8.10 -6.55 -15.27
C PRO A 38 7.07 -5.83 -14.40
N LEU A 39 6.83 -6.28 -13.16
CA LEU A 39 5.85 -5.67 -12.27
C LEU A 39 6.25 -4.25 -11.85
N PHE A 40 7.51 -3.99 -11.48
CA PHE A 40 7.99 -2.61 -11.27
C PHE A 40 7.71 -1.72 -12.47
N SER A 41 7.94 -2.22 -13.68
CA SER A 41 7.68 -1.47 -14.90
C SER A 41 6.18 -1.19 -15.12
N LEU A 42 5.29 -2.07 -14.69
CA LEU A 42 3.84 -1.94 -14.82
C LEU A 42 3.20 -1.05 -13.74
N LEU A 43 3.91 -0.75 -12.65
CA LEU A 43 3.51 0.32 -11.73
C LEU A 43 3.45 1.70 -12.43
N LEU A 44 4.09 1.83 -13.59
CA LEU A 44 4.13 3.03 -14.44
C LEU A 44 3.26 2.88 -15.70
N ASP A 45 2.39 1.87 -15.78
CA ASP A 45 1.54 1.67 -16.97
C ASP A 45 0.60 2.87 -17.17
N PRO A 46 0.38 3.33 -18.42
CA PRO A 46 -0.56 4.43 -18.69
C PRO A 46 -2.00 4.11 -18.28
N ASP A 47 -2.39 2.83 -18.30
CA ASP A 47 -3.69 2.39 -17.84
C ASP A 47 -3.70 2.27 -16.30
N GLU A 48 -4.56 3.08 -15.65
CA GLU A 48 -4.65 3.15 -14.21
C GLU A 48 -5.09 1.82 -13.57
N ILE A 49 -6.00 1.09 -14.22
CA ILE A 49 -6.45 -0.22 -13.72
C ILE A 49 -5.32 -1.24 -13.80
N VAL A 50 -4.54 -1.23 -14.86
CA VAL A 50 -3.34 -2.09 -14.98
C VAL A 50 -2.32 -1.76 -13.90
N ARG A 51 -2.11 -0.47 -13.56
CA ARG A 51 -1.23 -0.06 -12.46
C ARG A 51 -1.69 -0.67 -11.12
N TRP A 52 -2.96 -0.52 -10.77
CA TRP A 52 -3.49 -1.06 -9.51
C TRP A 52 -3.44 -2.60 -9.45
N ARG A 53 -3.73 -3.25 -10.57
CA ARG A 53 -3.59 -4.71 -10.66
C ARG A 53 -2.13 -5.15 -10.60
N ALA A 54 -1.20 -4.33 -11.11
CA ALA A 54 0.24 -4.57 -10.95
C ALA A 54 0.69 -4.43 -9.48
N VAL A 55 0.14 -3.48 -8.72
CA VAL A 55 0.33 -3.37 -7.26
C VAL A 55 -0.10 -4.67 -6.57
N ALA A 56 -1.31 -5.15 -6.86
CA ALA A 56 -1.82 -6.40 -6.27
C ALA A 56 -0.98 -7.63 -6.64
N ALA A 57 -0.57 -7.73 -7.92
CA ALA A 57 0.29 -8.80 -8.41
C ALA A 57 1.71 -8.73 -7.82
N PHE A 58 2.24 -7.52 -7.62
CA PHE A 58 3.55 -7.29 -6.99
C PHE A 58 3.56 -7.81 -5.56
N GLY A 59 2.62 -7.36 -4.72
CA GLY A 59 2.53 -7.80 -3.33
C GLY A 59 2.36 -9.32 -3.21
N ARG A 60 1.49 -9.92 -4.05
CA ARG A 60 1.32 -11.37 -4.14
C ARG A 60 2.63 -12.08 -4.50
N THR A 61 3.36 -11.58 -5.49
CA THR A 61 4.62 -12.17 -5.97
C THR A 61 5.70 -12.12 -4.90
N VAL A 62 5.85 -10.98 -4.20
CA VAL A 62 6.86 -10.81 -3.15
C VAL A 62 6.53 -11.65 -1.92
N ALA A 63 5.25 -11.71 -1.51
CA ALA A 63 4.82 -12.58 -0.42
C ALA A 63 5.10 -14.05 -0.72
N ARG A 64 4.72 -14.54 -1.92
CA ARG A 64 5.03 -15.90 -2.37
C ARG A 64 6.54 -16.17 -2.42
N MET A 65 7.34 -15.17 -2.80
CA MET A 65 8.81 -15.29 -2.77
C MET A 65 9.31 -15.50 -1.34
N ALA A 66 8.76 -14.75 -0.36
CA ALA A 66 9.14 -14.87 1.04
C ALA A 66 8.79 -16.22 1.65
N GLU A 67 7.71 -16.85 1.18
CA GLU A 67 7.21 -18.16 1.61
C GLU A 67 7.87 -19.33 0.86
N SER A 68 8.75 -19.06 -0.11
CA SER A 68 9.40 -20.12 -0.90
C SER A 68 10.16 -21.10 0.02
N PRO A 69 10.04 -22.42 -0.23
CA PRO A 69 10.71 -23.41 0.59
C PRO A 69 12.23 -23.21 0.55
N PRO A 70 12.94 -23.71 1.57
CA PRO A 70 14.40 -23.67 1.60
C PRO A 70 14.99 -24.28 0.32
N SER A 71 15.92 -23.59 -0.29
CA SER A 71 16.71 -24.07 -1.42
C SER A 71 18.05 -24.62 -0.94
N GLU A 72 18.88 -25.09 -1.86
CA GLU A 72 20.26 -25.51 -1.58
C GLU A 72 21.13 -24.41 -0.93
N ARG A 73 20.70 -23.13 -1.02
CA ARG A 73 21.37 -21.98 -0.41
C ARG A 73 21.01 -21.75 1.06
N GLY A 74 20.06 -22.49 1.59
CA GLY A 74 19.73 -22.49 3.02
C GLY A 74 18.33 -22.01 3.39
N PRO A 75 17.96 -22.16 4.67
CA PRO A 75 16.66 -21.73 5.18
C PRO A 75 16.57 -20.19 5.17
N GLY A 76 15.40 -19.68 4.72
CA GLY A 76 15.13 -18.24 4.73
C GLY A 76 15.62 -17.46 3.50
N GLU A 77 16.17 -18.11 2.48
CA GLU A 77 16.60 -17.45 1.23
C GLU A 77 15.45 -16.71 0.55
N GLY A 78 14.25 -17.28 0.54
CA GLY A 78 13.07 -16.64 -0.04
C GLY A 78 12.72 -15.34 0.69
N LEU A 79 12.72 -15.36 2.01
CA LEU A 79 12.46 -14.18 2.84
C LEU A 79 13.52 -13.09 2.62
N GLU A 80 14.81 -13.46 2.53
CA GLU A 80 15.85 -12.47 2.26
C GLU A 80 15.74 -11.91 0.84
N ALA A 81 15.38 -12.71 -0.15
CA ALA A 81 15.09 -12.22 -1.49
C ALA A 81 13.93 -11.21 -1.50
N ALA A 82 12.87 -11.46 -0.72
CA ALA A 82 11.77 -10.51 -0.55
C ALA A 82 12.23 -9.21 0.12
N ARG A 83 13.06 -9.29 1.17
CA ARG A 83 13.68 -8.10 1.82
C ARG A 83 14.50 -7.27 0.83
N VAL A 84 15.25 -7.92 -0.06
CA VAL A 84 15.99 -7.22 -1.12
C VAL A 84 15.05 -6.42 -2.01
N VAL A 85 13.91 -7.00 -2.41
CA VAL A 85 12.90 -6.30 -3.22
C VAL A 85 12.30 -5.12 -2.46
N LEU A 86 11.97 -5.28 -1.16
CA LEU A 86 11.44 -4.18 -0.35
C LEU A 86 12.48 -3.07 -0.17
N ARG A 87 13.76 -3.40 0.04
CA ARG A 87 14.84 -2.39 0.07
C ARG A 87 14.96 -1.64 -1.27
N GLN A 88 14.73 -2.29 -2.40
CA GLN A 88 14.65 -1.60 -3.70
C GLN A 88 13.45 -0.65 -3.77
N CYS A 89 12.31 -0.99 -3.16
CA CYS A 89 11.16 -0.08 -3.04
C CYS A 89 11.56 1.17 -2.23
N LEU A 90 12.15 0.98 -1.05
CA LEU A 90 12.59 2.09 -0.19
C LEU A 90 13.63 2.98 -0.88
N TRP A 91 14.60 2.37 -1.57
CA TRP A 91 15.59 3.13 -2.34
C TRP A 91 14.94 4.02 -3.40
N ARG A 92 13.92 3.50 -4.13
CA ARG A 92 13.19 4.27 -5.14
C ARG A 92 12.37 5.43 -4.56
N LEU A 93 11.94 5.33 -3.30
CA LEU A 93 11.22 6.41 -2.61
C LEU A 93 12.15 7.52 -2.15
N ASN A 94 13.42 7.20 -1.89
CA ASN A 94 14.44 8.14 -1.43
C ASN A 94 15.36 8.64 -2.57
N GLU A 95 15.06 8.27 -3.82
CA GLU A 95 15.89 8.62 -4.98
C GLU A 95 15.62 10.06 -5.42
N GLU A 96 16.63 10.91 -5.34
CA GLU A 96 16.57 12.32 -5.72
C GLU A 96 16.83 12.59 -7.21
N SER A 97 17.24 11.57 -7.96
CA SER A 97 17.70 11.71 -9.37
C SER A 97 16.58 11.84 -10.40
N GLY A 98 15.31 12.02 -9.96
CA GLY A 98 14.14 12.23 -10.84
C GLY A 98 13.40 10.95 -11.24
N GLY A 99 13.82 9.80 -10.75
CA GLY A 99 13.08 8.53 -10.88
C GLY A 99 11.95 8.46 -9.87
N VAL A 100 10.80 9.09 -10.18
CA VAL A 100 9.66 9.09 -9.25
C VAL A 100 9.16 7.67 -9.01
N GLY A 101 9.07 7.28 -7.75
CA GLY A 101 8.64 5.94 -7.31
C GLY A 101 7.13 5.72 -7.38
N TRP A 102 6.49 6.07 -8.53
CA TRP A 102 5.04 5.88 -8.72
C TRP A 102 4.61 4.45 -8.45
N GLY A 103 3.54 4.25 -7.68
CA GLY A 103 2.99 2.94 -7.34
C GLY A 103 3.86 2.12 -6.37
N VAL A 104 5.04 2.63 -5.98
CA VAL A 104 5.96 1.92 -5.09
C VAL A 104 5.44 1.88 -3.65
N PRO A 105 4.90 2.97 -3.06
CA PRO A 105 4.30 2.90 -1.73
C PRO A 105 3.17 1.88 -1.66
N GLU A 106 2.30 1.87 -2.68
CA GLU A 106 1.16 0.95 -2.77
C GLU A 106 1.63 -0.50 -2.90
N ALA A 107 2.64 -0.77 -3.72
CA ALA A 107 3.23 -2.10 -3.88
C ALA A 107 3.89 -2.60 -2.58
N LEU A 108 4.53 -1.70 -1.83
CA LEU A 108 5.06 -1.98 -0.50
C LEU A 108 3.90 -2.32 0.45
N GLY A 109 2.87 -1.47 0.55
CA GLY A 109 1.69 -1.71 1.40
C GLY A 109 0.98 -3.02 1.11
N GLU A 110 0.76 -3.35 -0.17
CA GLU A 110 0.16 -4.61 -0.58
C GLU A 110 1.02 -5.83 -0.20
N THR A 111 2.35 -5.69 -0.25
CA THR A 111 3.26 -6.74 0.21
C THR A 111 3.16 -6.95 1.72
N LEU A 112 3.14 -5.87 2.49
CA LEU A 112 3.03 -5.92 3.95
C LEU A 112 1.67 -6.45 4.40
N PHE A 113 0.59 -6.10 3.69
CA PHE A 113 -0.73 -6.70 3.90
C PHE A 113 -0.69 -8.24 3.79
N ARG A 114 0.06 -8.78 2.82
CA ARG A 114 0.08 -10.22 2.52
C ARG A 114 1.04 -11.03 3.37
N HIS A 115 2.05 -10.40 3.98
CA HIS A 115 3.11 -11.16 4.65
C HIS A 115 3.50 -10.53 6.00
N ARG A 116 2.97 -11.11 7.10
CA ARG A 116 3.12 -10.60 8.47
C ARG A 116 4.55 -10.30 8.88
N ARG A 117 5.49 -11.20 8.61
CA ARG A 117 6.88 -10.99 9.03
C ARG A 117 7.52 -9.79 8.35
N LEU A 118 7.26 -9.59 7.05
CA LEU A 118 7.70 -8.38 6.35
C LEU A 118 6.99 -7.14 6.90
N ALA A 119 5.69 -7.25 7.24
CA ALA A 119 4.97 -6.17 7.89
C ALA A 119 5.62 -5.74 9.21
N MET A 120 5.98 -6.69 10.08
CA MET A 120 6.67 -6.40 11.35
C MET A 120 8.02 -5.70 11.16
N GLU A 121 8.73 -5.99 10.06
CA GLU A 121 10.04 -5.42 9.78
C GLU A 121 9.96 -4.02 9.13
N PHE A 122 8.93 -3.75 8.31
CA PHE A 122 8.91 -2.56 7.42
C PHE A 122 7.79 -1.55 7.72
N HIS A 123 6.80 -1.85 8.59
CA HIS A 123 5.67 -0.94 8.84
C HIS A 123 6.10 0.44 9.35
N ARG A 124 7.10 0.50 10.25
CA ARG A 124 7.58 1.76 10.82
C ARG A 124 8.24 2.66 9.79
N VAL A 125 9.04 2.07 8.87
CA VAL A 125 9.64 2.85 7.79
C VAL A 125 8.59 3.29 6.79
N LEU A 126 7.56 2.49 6.51
CA LEU A 126 6.43 2.93 5.69
C LEU A 126 5.72 4.13 6.33
N ALA A 127 5.40 4.07 7.61
CA ALA A 127 4.75 5.17 8.33
C ALA A 127 5.61 6.44 8.42
N SER A 128 6.94 6.30 8.45
CA SER A 128 7.85 7.46 8.53
C SER A 128 7.78 8.37 7.30
N TYR A 129 7.32 7.88 6.16
CA TYR A 129 7.18 8.66 4.93
C TYR A 129 6.04 9.70 4.96
N VAL A 130 5.15 9.63 5.96
CA VAL A 130 4.06 10.61 6.19
C VAL A 130 4.11 11.21 7.60
N ARG A 131 5.16 10.94 8.36
CA ARG A 131 5.38 11.55 9.67
C ARG A 131 6.20 12.81 9.49
N GLU A 132 5.66 13.95 9.93
CA GLU A 132 6.42 15.19 9.98
C GLU A 132 7.63 15.05 10.91
N PRO A 133 8.81 15.44 10.45
CA PRO A 133 10.01 15.36 11.28
C PRO A 133 9.96 16.39 12.42
N GLU A 134 10.29 15.96 13.65
CA GLU A 134 10.35 16.85 14.82
C GLU A 134 11.47 17.91 14.72
N CYS A 135 12.52 17.64 13.95
CA CYS A 135 13.74 18.48 13.85
C CYS A 135 14.21 18.74 12.41
N GLY A 136 13.31 18.75 11.43
CA GLY A 136 13.70 19.04 10.03
C GLY A 136 14.44 17.93 9.28
N GLU A 137 14.85 16.86 9.94
CA GLU A 137 15.42 15.66 9.35
C GLU A 137 14.44 14.50 9.50
N GLY A 138 14.01 13.89 8.38
CA GLY A 138 13.09 12.76 8.38
C GLY A 138 12.84 12.20 6.99
N ASN A 139 12.09 11.13 6.92
CA ASN A 139 11.75 10.46 5.65
C ASN A 139 10.48 11.02 5.00
N CYS A 140 9.86 12.08 5.55
CA CYS A 140 8.60 12.60 5.04
C CYS A 140 8.72 12.98 3.56
N LEU A 141 7.83 12.45 2.74
CA LEU A 141 7.86 12.69 1.30
C LEU A 141 7.21 14.05 0.98
N ASP A 142 7.93 14.94 0.31
CA ASP A 142 7.39 16.21 -0.17
C ASP A 142 6.40 16.02 -1.32
N HIS A 143 6.56 14.95 -2.09
CA HIS A 143 5.77 14.70 -3.28
C HIS A 143 4.38 14.13 -2.92
N VAL A 144 3.35 14.98 -3.01
CA VAL A 144 1.95 14.66 -2.62
C VAL A 144 1.43 13.34 -3.20
N PRO A 145 1.57 13.03 -4.50
CA PRO A 145 1.10 11.75 -5.03
C PRO A 145 1.75 10.53 -4.39
N LEU A 146 3.02 10.59 -3.99
CA LEU A 146 3.67 9.50 -3.25
C LEU A 146 3.13 9.41 -1.82
N ARG A 147 2.86 10.55 -1.15
CA ARG A 147 2.19 10.53 0.16
C ARG A 147 0.80 9.90 0.10
N ARG A 148 -0.01 10.16 -0.95
CA ARG A 148 -1.28 9.45 -1.17
C ARG A 148 -1.08 7.95 -1.20
N GLY A 149 -0.06 7.49 -1.94
CA GLY A 149 0.31 6.08 -1.99
C GLY A 149 0.68 5.49 -0.62
N VAL A 150 1.41 6.25 0.21
CA VAL A 150 1.74 5.83 1.58
C VAL A 150 0.49 5.73 2.46
N TYR A 151 -0.41 6.72 2.43
CA TYR A 151 -1.67 6.66 3.18
C TYR A 151 -2.55 5.48 2.74
N TRP A 152 -2.63 5.21 1.42
CA TRP A 152 -3.29 4.00 0.94
C TRP A 152 -2.62 2.72 1.46
N ALA A 153 -1.29 2.67 1.43
CA ALA A 153 -0.51 1.53 1.89
C ALA A 153 -0.70 1.25 3.38
N LEU A 154 -0.79 2.29 4.21
CA LEU A 154 -1.10 2.16 5.64
C LEU A 154 -2.52 1.60 5.85
N GLY A 155 -3.52 2.09 5.10
CA GLY A 155 -4.86 1.53 5.13
C GLY A 155 -4.90 0.07 4.69
N ARG A 156 -4.16 -0.27 3.65
CA ARG A 156 -4.04 -1.66 3.19
C ARG A 156 -3.38 -2.56 4.24
N LEU A 157 -2.31 -2.09 4.86
CA LEU A 157 -1.64 -2.79 5.97
C LEU A 157 -2.59 -2.99 7.16
N ALA A 158 -3.37 -1.96 7.53
CA ALA A 158 -4.34 -2.01 8.63
C ALA A 158 -5.38 -3.13 8.45
N GLN A 159 -5.78 -3.44 7.23
CA GLN A 159 -6.76 -4.49 6.95
C GLN A 159 -6.32 -5.89 7.42
N ALA A 160 -5.01 -6.18 7.41
CA ALA A 160 -4.49 -7.48 7.84
C ALA A 160 -3.79 -7.42 9.19
N HIS A 161 -3.18 -6.30 9.53
CA HIS A 161 -2.29 -6.17 10.68
C HIS A 161 -2.53 -4.84 11.42
N PRO A 162 -3.75 -4.58 11.93
CA PRO A 162 -4.10 -3.32 12.60
C PRO A 162 -3.23 -3.07 13.85
N ASP A 163 -2.83 -4.12 14.54
CA ASP A 163 -1.96 -4.07 15.73
C ASP A 163 -0.60 -3.41 15.47
N LEU A 164 -0.07 -3.50 14.24
CA LEU A 164 1.19 -2.86 13.88
C LEU A 164 1.08 -1.34 13.72
N LEU A 165 -0.15 -0.81 13.63
CA LEU A 165 -0.40 0.62 13.46
C LEU A 165 -0.96 1.31 14.71
N GLU A 166 -1.09 0.61 15.83
CA GLU A 166 -1.58 1.21 17.08
C GLU A 166 -0.74 2.43 17.52
N ASN A 167 0.58 2.33 17.42
CA ASN A 167 1.50 3.41 17.75
C ASN A 167 1.56 4.51 16.68
N GLU A 168 0.96 4.29 15.50
CA GLU A 168 0.92 5.25 14.40
C GLU A 168 -0.37 6.09 14.38
N VAL A 169 -1.29 5.86 15.32
CA VAL A 169 -2.53 6.64 15.43
C VAL A 169 -2.27 8.15 15.49
N PRO A 170 -1.27 8.67 16.24
CA PRO A 170 -0.95 10.11 16.20
C PRO A 170 -0.54 10.60 14.81
N THR A 171 0.27 9.86 14.07
CA THR A 171 0.65 10.16 12.68
C THR A 171 -0.57 10.20 11.76
N LEU A 172 -1.49 9.24 11.92
CA LEU A 172 -2.74 9.20 11.15
C LEU A 172 -3.67 10.36 11.51
N LEU A 173 -3.74 10.76 12.78
CA LEU A 173 -4.52 11.94 13.19
C LEU A 173 -3.98 13.22 12.55
N ALA A 174 -2.67 13.39 12.47
CA ALA A 174 -2.05 14.49 11.74
C ALA A 174 -2.40 14.43 10.24
N GLY A 175 -2.46 13.26 9.65
CA GLY A 175 -2.87 13.05 8.25
C GLY A 175 -4.30 13.50 7.92
N LEU A 176 -5.21 13.63 8.90
CA LEU A 176 -6.53 14.22 8.70
C LEU A 176 -6.46 15.75 8.48
N GLN A 177 -5.33 16.39 8.75
CA GLN A 177 -5.09 17.82 8.55
C GLN A 177 -4.27 18.12 7.28
N GLU A 178 -3.92 17.10 6.49
CA GLU A 178 -3.19 17.27 5.24
C GLU A 178 -3.90 18.27 4.31
N ALA A 179 -3.13 19.10 3.63
CA ALA A 179 -3.67 20.04 2.64
C ALA A 179 -4.37 19.31 1.47
N ASP A 180 -3.86 18.13 1.13
CA ASP A 180 -4.39 17.28 0.06
C ASP A 180 -5.61 16.46 0.52
N GLY A 181 -6.75 16.62 -0.17
CA GLY A 181 -7.99 15.92 0.16
C GLY A 181 -7.88 14.41 0.07
N ALA A 182 -7.15 13.88 -0.92
CA ALA A 182 -6.98 12.44 -1.04
C ALA A 182 -6.18 11.86 0.13
N CYS A 183 -5.15 12.56 0.62
CA CYS A 183 -4.43 12.16 1.83
C CYS A 183 -5.37 12.12 3.04
N ARG A 184 -6.20 13.17 3.26
CA ARG A 184 -7.20 13.18 4.36
C ARG A 184 -8.18 12.02 4.26
N GLY A 185 -8.74 11.77 3.07
CA GLY A 185 -9.71 10.70 2.87
C GLY A 185 -9.14 9.30 3.07
N LEU A 186 -7.93 9.03 2.55
CA LEU A 186 -7.23 7.75 2.74
C LEU A 186 -6.88 7.54 4.22
N THR A 187 -6.55 8.61 4.93
CA THR A 187 -6.34 8.57 6.39
C THR A 187 -7.62 8.26 7.14
N ALA A 188 -8.75 8.90 6.77
CA ALA A 188 -10.06 8.62 7.37
C ALA A 188 -10.44 7.15 7.16
N TRP A 189 -10.25 6.62 5.95
CA TRP A 189 -10.46 5.20 5.65
C TRP A 189 -9.61 4.29 6.54
N THR A 190 -8.32 4.59 6.71
CA THR A 190 -7.40 3.83 7.57
C THR A 190 -7.84 3.82 9.03
N LEU A 191 -8.20 4.99 9.58
CA LEU A 191 -8.66 5.11 10.97
C LEU A 191 -9.97 4.32 11.20
N GLY A 192 -10.86 4.31 10.20
CA GLY A 192 -12.06 3.46 10.26
C GLY A 192 -11.77 1.96 10.31
N ILE A 193 -10.67 1.51 9.66
CA ILE A 193 -10.22 0.11 9.73
C ILE A 193 -9.63 -0.22 11.12
N LEU A 194 -8.88 0.70 11.71
CA LEU A 194 -8.29 0.53 13.05
C LEU A 194 -9.37 0.41 14.14
N GLY A 195 -10.56 0.91 13.89
CA GLY A 195 -11.71 0.69 14.78
C GLY A 195 -11.50 1.22 16.19
N ALA A 196 -11.75 0.38 17.21
CA ALA A 196 -11.73 0.75 18.61
C ALA A 196 -10.39 1.36 19.07
N THR A 197 -9.27 0.94 18.49
CA THR A 197 -7.91 1.45 18.82
C THR A 197 -7.80 2.96 18.59
N ALA A 198 -8.48 3.49 17.57
CA ALA A 198 -8.44 4.90 17.21
C ALA A 198 -9.70 5.68 17.66
N ALA A 199 -10.76 4.99 18.11
CA ALA A 199 -12.10 5.55 18.25
C ALA A 199 -12.16 6.83 19.11
N ALA A 200 -11.59 6.81 20.30
CA ALA A 200 -11.70 7.92 21.25
C ALA A 200 -11.04 9.21 20.73
N THR A 201 -9.94 9.10 20.00
CA THR A 201 -9.13 10.23 19.53
C THR A 201 -9.52 10.67 18.10
N ALA A 202 -9.95 9.74 17.24
CA ALA A 202 -10.23 10.02 15.85
C ALA A 202 -11.67 10.54 15.61
N ALA A 203 -12.65 10.14 16.42
CA ALA A 203 -14.04 10.49 16.18
C ALA A 203 -14.31 12.00 16.04
N PRO A 204 -13.78 12.90 16.90
CA PRO A 204 -14.02 14.35 16.74
C PRO A 204 -13.40 14.90 15.44
N ALA A 205 -12.18 14.46 15.09
CA ALA A 205 -11.49 14.90 13.89
C ALA A 205 -12.18 14.40 12.61
N LEU A 206 -12.67 13.16 12.60
CA LEU A 206 -13.46 12.60 11.50
C LEU A 206 -14.80 13.34 11.34
N ALA A 207 -15.47 13.68 12.46
CA ALA A 207 -16.72 14.45 12.41
C ALA A 207 -16.56 15.82 11.76
N ALA A 208 -15.40 16.47 11.94
CA ALA A 208 -15.09 17.75 11.31
C ALA A 208 -14.94 17.62 9.77
N LEU A 209 -14.69 16.43 9.25
CA LEU A 209 -14.50 16.18 7.81
C LEU A 209 -15.79 15.76 7.08
N LEU A 210 -16.92 15.59 7.76
CA LEU A 210 -18.17 15.11 7.14
C LEU A 210 -18.64 15.96 5.96
N ALA A 211 -18.36 17.27 5.95
CA ALA A 211 -18.72 18.18 4.88
C ALA A 211 -17.60 18.35 3.82
N ASP A 212 -16.47 17.67 3.95
CA ASP A 212 -15.36 17.78 3.01
C ASP A 212 -15.68 17.05 1.70
N SER A 213 -15.93 17.81 0.64
CA SER A 213 -16.30 17.32 -0.69
C SER A 213 -15.11 16.98 -1.60
N ALA A 214 -13.87 17.08 -1.11
CA ALA A 214 -12.68 16.77 -1.91
C ALA A 214 -12.73 15.32 -2.41
N GLY A 215 -12.45 15.12 -3.71
CA GLY A 215 -12.50 13.82 -4.35
C GLY A 215 -11.34 12.89 -3.94
N VAL A 216 -11.65 11.64 -3.78
CA VAL A 216 -10.69 10.57 -3.44
C VAL A 216 -10.88 9.39 -4.39
N ALA A 217 -9.81 8.99 -5.07
CA ALA A 217 -9.75 7.71 -5.77
C ALA A 217 -9.23 6.64 -4.79
N LEU A 218 -10.06 5.66 -4.46
CA LEU A 218 -9.72 4.59 -3.54
C LEU A 218 -9.78 3.23 -4.24
N TYR A 219 -8.65 2.54 -4.31
CA TYR A 219 -8.62 1.16 -4.77
C TYR A 219 -8.86 0.22 -3.58
N ARG A 220 -10.01 -0.44 -3.58
CA ARG A 220 -10.37 -1.48 -2.60
C ARG A 220 -11.18 -2.59 -3.26
N ASP A 221 -11.07 -3.80 -2.74
CA ASP A 221 -11.82 -4.98 -3.20
C ASP A 221 -11.69 -5.27 -4.70
N GLY A 222 -10.54 -4.91 -5.29
CA GLY A 222 -10.24 -5.14 -6.71
C GLY A 222 -10.81 -4.07 -7.66
N ALA A 223 -11.47 -3.04 -7.14
CA ALA A 223 -12.05 -1.94 -7.89
C ALA A 223 -11.47 -0.58 -7.50
N LEU A 224 -11.41 0.34 -8.46
CA LEU A 224 -11.08 1.74 -8.24
C LEU A 224 -12.38 2.53 -8.10
N GLU A 225 -12.63 3.05 -6.91
CA GLU A 225 -13.83 3.79 -6.56
C GLU A 225 -13.54 5.30 -6.54
N GLN A 226 -14.48 6.11 -7.01
CA GLN A 226 -14.46 7.54 -6.83
C GLN A 226 -15.38 7.90 -5.66
N THR A 227 -14.84 8.55 -4.65
CA THR A 227 -15.55 8.90 -3.42
C THR A 227 -15.13 10.28 -2.92
N THR A 228 -15.56 10.70 -1.75
CA THR A 228 -15.16 11.95 -1.12
C THR A 228 -14.59 11.73 0.27
N VAL A 229 -13.84 12.73 0.77
CA VAL A 229 -13.33 12.71 2.14
C VAL A 229 -14.47 12.56 3.15
N GLY A 230 -15.56 13.32 2.98
CA GLY A 230 -16.72 13.25 3.87
C GLY A 230 -17.39 11.89 3.88
N THR A 231 -17.48 11.21 2.73
CA THR A 231 -18.00 9.84 2.66
C THR A 231 -17.13 8.87 3.44
N LEU A 232 -15.81 8.92 3.24
CA LEU A 232 -14.87 8.05 3.97
C LEU A 232 -14.84 8.35 5.47
N ALA A 233 -14.97 9.63 5.86
CA ALA A 233 -15.11 10.01 7.28
C ALA A 233 -16.39 9.45 7.90
N ALA A 234 -17.53 9.49 7.19
CA ALA A 234 -18.79 8.91 7.65
C ALA A 234 -18.69 7.38 7.78
N GLU A 235 -18.12 6.68 6.79
CA GLU A 235 -17.86 5.23 6.88
C GLU A 235 -16.97 4.89 8.08
N ALA A 236 -15.92 5.70 8.31
CA ALA A 236 -15.03 5.51 9.45
C ALA A 236 -15.77 5.65 10.78
N LEU A 237 -16.54 6.72 10.96
CA LEU A 237 -17.35 6.94 12.18
C LEU A 237 -18.35 5.79 12.45
N GLN A 238 -18.99 5.26 11.41
CA GLN A 238 -19.90 4.12 11.54
C GLN A 238 -19.14 2.87 12.07
N ARG A 239 -17.95 2.60 11.55
CA ARG A 239 -17.12 1.46 12.00
C ARG A 239 -16.65 1.64 13.44
N LEU A 240 -16.25 2.88 13.82
CA LEU A 240 -15.85 3.19 15.19
C LEU A 240 -17.01 2.99 16.19
N ALA A 241 -18.24 3.38 15.82
CA ALA A 241 -19.44 3.22 16.64
C ALA A 241 -19.92 1.76 16.73
N GLY A 242 -19.72 0.96 15.67
CA GLY A 242 -20.14 -0.43 15.60
C GLY A 242 -19.16 -1.44 16.21
N SER A 243 -17.95 -1.00 16.62
CA SER A 243 -16.98 -1.87 17.29
C SER A 243 -17.34 -1.96 18.79
N PRO A 244 -17.89 -3.10 19.28
CA PRO A 244 -18.11 -3.25 20.72
C PRO A 244 -16.73 -3.19 21.40
N GLY A 245 -16.59 -2.27 22.35
CA GLY A 245 -15.37 -2.15 23.16
C GLY A 245 -15.02 -3.52 23.76
N ARG A 246 -13.79 -3.97 23.54
CA ARG A 246 -13.23 -5.13 24.21
C ARG A 246 -12.76 -4.76 25.61
#